data_fb4824b575fd56d69e6a2c0aa31d608c
#
_entry.id   fb4824b575fd56d69e6a2c0aa31d608c
#
_cell.length_a   1.000
_cell.length_b   1.000
_cell.length_c   1.000
_cell.angle_alpha   90.00
_cell.angle_beta   90.00
_cell.angle_gamma   90.00
#
_symmetry.space_group_name_H-M   'P 1'
#
loop_
_entity.id
_entity.type
_entity.pdbx_description
1 polymer ?
#
loop_
_entity_poly.entity_id
_entity_poly.type
_entity_poly.pdbx_seq_one_letter_code
_entity_poly.pdbx_strand_id
1 'polypeptide(L)'
;DCYLGGQISWAAVESTIEGSLVLDGTVWPPDSLAPLREPIRLELSRGRIASIGGGEAAKILRDWIAHFHDRKMSNVAHFCFGFNPGAGITGRILEDERAFGVFVTGFGSQMASFKGGFTLAKSHIDGVTMKPSVYFDGERVEADGSFVHPRLEPLQARLLSERPTS
;
A
#
# COMPACT_ATOMS: atom_id res chain seq x y z
N ASP A 1 10.34 -15.80 17.74
CA ASP A 1 10.06 -14.46 17.14
C ASP A 1 10.13 -14.60 15.63
N CYS A 2 8.99 -14.46 14.94
CA CYS A 2 8.94 -14.56 13.50
C CYS A 2 9.24 -13.17 12.91
N TYR A 3 10.41 -12.99 12.28
CA TYR A 3 10.74 -11.77 11.56
C TYR A 3 10.09 -11.78 10.18
N LEU A 4 9.07 -10.97 9.98
CA LEU A 4 8.42 -10.78 8.68
C LEU A 4 9.24 -9.80 7.84
N GLY A 5 10.17 -10.31 7.02
CA GLY A 5 10.83 -9.56 5.97
C GLY A 5 9.98 -9.50 4.69
N GLY A 6 10.48 -8.80 3.67
CA GLY A 6 9.88 -8.81 2.33
C GLY A 6 9.09 -7.56 1.96
N GLN A 7 9.60 -6.39 2.33
CA GLN A 7 9.02 -5.10 1.96
C GLN A 7 10.12 -4.11 1.58
N ILE A 8 9.91 -3.36 0.51
CA ILE A 8 10.68 -2.15 0.17
C ILE A 8 9.73 -0.96 0.14
N SER A 9 10.08 0.07 0.90
CA SER A 9 9.28 1.28 1.03
C SER A 9 10.06 2.51 0.58
N TRP A 10 9.36 3.48 -0.01
CA TRP A 10 9.94 4.77 -0.40
C TRP A 10 8.90 5.89 -0.29
N ALA A 11 9.36 7.12 -0.13
CA ALA A 11 8.55 8.32 -0.27
C ALA A 11 8.70 8.86 -1.70
N ALA A 12 7.58 9.25 -2.30
CA ALA A 12 7.58 9.98 -3.57
C ALA A 12 7.72 11.49 -3.32
N VAL A 13 7.86 12.25 -4.40
CA VAL A 13 7.69 13.70 -4.35
C VAL A 13 6.19 13.98 -4.24
N GLU A 14 5.68 14.24 -3.06
CA GLU A 14 4.26 14.20 -2.71
C GLU A 14 3.42 15.09 -3.63
N SER A 15 3.91 16.30 -3.95
CA SER A 15 3.18 17.26 -4.79
C SER A 15 2.95 16.79 -6.23
N THR A 16 3.62 15.73 -6.67
CA THR A 16 3.50 15.16 -8.02
C THR A 16 2.56 13.97 -8.10
N ILE A 17 2.04 13.50 -6.96
CA ILE A 17 1.16 12.32 -6.93
C ILE A 17 -0.24 12.74 -7.37
N GLU A 18 -0.69 12.16 -8.47
CA GLU A 18 -2.01 12.37 -9.09
C GLU A 18 -2.59 11.04 -9.56
N GLY A 19 -3.91 10.95 -9.64
CA GLY A 19 -4.61 9.82 -10.26
C GLY A 19 -5.50 9.04 -9.32
N SER A 20 -5.89 7.84 -9.76
CA SER A 20 -6.82 6.96 -9.03
C SER A 20 -6.08 5.75 -8.46
N LEU A 21 -6.45 5.35 -7.26
CA LEU A 21 -5.95 4.16 -6.56
C LEU A 21 -7.12 3.30 -6.11
N VAL A 22 -7.00 1.99 -6.26
CA VAL A 22 -7.96 1.02 -5.72
C VAL A 22 -7.30 0.22 -4.61
N LEU A 23 -7.91 0.24 -3.43
CA LEU A 23 -7.53 -0.61 -2.31
C LEU A 23 -8.51 -1.77 -2.28
N ASP A 24 -8.03 -3.00 -2.41
CA ASP A 24 -8.85 -4.22 -2.50
C ASP A 24 -8.34 -5.39 -1.64
N GLY A 25 -7.24 -5.17 -0.91
CA GLY A 25 -6.68 -6.11 0.07
C GLY A 25 -7.11 -5.78 1.50
N THR A 26 -6.29 -5.05 2.20
CA THR A 26 -6.51 -4.64 3.60
C THR A 26 -6.32 -3.14 3.73
N VAL A 27 -7.11 -2.50 4.59
CA VAL A 27 -6.86 -1.13 5.06
C VAL A 27 -6.79 -1.18 6.59
N TRP A 28 -5.74 -0.63 7.15
CA TRP A 28 -5.57 -0.59 8.60
C TRP A 28 -4.81 0.68 9.05
N PRO A 29 -5.22 1.34 10.13
CA PRO A 29 -6.52 1.23 10.80
C PRO A 29 -7.68 1.77 9.94
N PRO A 30 -8.95 1.52 10.29
CA PRO A 30 -9.45 0.78 11.45
C PRO A 30 -9.55 -0.74 11.20
N ASP A 31 -9.60 -1.53 12.27
CA ASP A 31 -9.65 -3.01 12.22
C ASP A 31 -10.83 -3.55 11.39
N SER A 32 -11.92 -2.81 11.33
CA SER A 32 -13.12 -3.21 10.56
C SER A 32 -12.91 -3.25 9.04
N LEU A 33 -11.78 -2.74 8.55
CA LEU A 33 -11.38 -2.74 7.14
C LEU A 33 -10.26 -3.76 6.83
N ALA A 34 -10.03 -4.72 7.70
CA ALA A 34 -8.94 -5.69 7.58
C ALA A 34 -9.44 -7.15 7.69
N PRO A 35 -9.53 -7.93 6.60
CA PRO A 35 -9.38 -7.54 5.21
C PRO A 35 -10.64 -6.85 4.64
N LEU A 36 -10.49 -6.17 3.52
CA LEU A 36 -11.62 -5.55 2.83
C LEU A 36 -12.57 -6.59 2.23
N ARG A 37 -13.88 -6.32 2.33
CA ARG A 37 -14.95 -7.13 1.69
C ARG A 37 -15.38 -6.56 0.34
N GLU A 38 -15.05 -5.30 0.11
CA GLU A 38 -15.34 -4.55 -1.11
C GLU A 38 -14.23 -3.51 -1.34
N PRO A 39 -13.90 -3.20 -2.60
CA PRO A 39 -12.82 -2.27 -2.88
C PRO A 39 -13.19 -0.83 -2.53
N ILE A 40 -12.16 -0.08 -2.11
CA ILE A 40 -12.22 1.37 -1.90
C ILE A 40 -11.48 2.05 -3.04
N ARG A 41 -12.11 3.02 -3.70
CA ARG A 41 -11.49 3.83 -4.74
C ARG A 41 -11.11 5.19 -4.19
N LEU A 42 -9.87 5.58 -4.38
CA LEU A 42 -9.35 6.88 -3.97
C LEU A 42 -8.98 7.68 -5.22
N GLU A 43 -9.36 8.96 -5.25
CA GLU A 43 -8.78 9.93 -6.17
C GLU A 43 -7.73 10.73 -5.43
N LEU A 44 -6.53 10.79 -5.99
CA LEU A 44 -5.39 11.50 -5.43
C LEU A 44 -5.12 12.76 -6.24
N SER A 45 -4.86 13.86 -5.56
CA SER A 45 -4.43 15.10 -6.18
C SER A 45 -3.40 15.82 -5.31
N ARG A 46 -2.29 16.14 -5.91
CA ARG A 46 -1.13 16.77 -5.25
C ARG A 46 -0.75 16.10 -3.94
N GLY A 47 -0.63 14.77 -3.99
CA GLY A 47 -0.24 13.94 -2.85
C GLY A 47 -1.26 13.82 -1.74
N ARG A 48 -2.54 14.04 -2.04
CA ARG A 48 -3.62 13.95 -1.06
C ARG A 48 -4.81 13.18 -1.60
N ILE A 49 -5.52 12.52 -0.72
CA ILE A 49 -6.83 12.00 -1.02
C ILE A 49 -7.78 13.17 -1.27
N ALA A 50 -8.23 13.31 -2.51
CA ALA A 50 -9.21 14.30 -2.94
C ALA A 50 -10.64 13.78 -2.76
N SER A 51 -10.87 12.47 -3.03
CA SER A 51 -12.15 11.81 -2.76
C SER A 51 -11.97 10.33 -2.43
N ILE A 52 -12.94 9.76 -1.73
CA ILE A 52 -13.02 8.35 -1.36
C ILE A 52 -14.36 7.82 -1.85
N GLY A 53 -14.35 6.91 -2.80
CA GLY A 53 -15.51 6.28 -3.41
C GLY A 53 -15.61 4.79 -3.09
N GLY A 54 -16.82 4.26 -3.15
CA GLY A 54 -17.13 2.86 -2.86
C GLY A 54 -18.36 2.74 -1.93
N GLY A 55 -18.56 1.54 -1.41
CA GLY A 55 -19.69 1.24 -0.52
C GLY A 55 -19.46 1.60 0.96
N GLU A 56 -19.83 0.68 1.84
CA GLU A 56 -19.73 0.88 3.30
C GLU A 56 -18.27 0.99 3.76
N ALA A 57 -17.35 0.20 3.17
CA ALA A 57 -15.92 0.28 3.50
C ALA A 57 -15.36 1.69 3.25
N ALA A 58 -15.71 2.29 2.13
CA ALA A 58 -15.32 3.67 1.81
C ALA A 58 -15.89 4.69 2.79
N LYS A 59 -17.13 4.48 3.26
CA LYS A 59 -17.73 5.32 4.28
C LYS A 59 -16.99 5.21 5.60
N ILE A 60 -16.67 4.01 6.05
CA ILE A 60 -15.89 3.77 7.28
C ILE A 60 -14.53 4.48 7.20
N LEU A 61 -13.82 4.37 6.08
CA LEU A 61 -12.53 5.03 5.90
C LEU A 61 -12.65 6.56 5.93
N ARG A 62 -13.68 7.15 5.27
CA ARG A 62 -13.94 8.60 5.34
C ARG A 62 -14.18 9.06 6.76
N ASP A 63 -15.05 8.35 7.49
CA ASP A 63 -15.41 8.69 8.85
C ASP A 63 -14.20 8.58 9.79
N TRP A 64 -13.37 7.55 9.60
CA TRP A 64 -12.11 7.36 10.32
C TRP A 64 -11.13 8.54 10.10
N ILE A 65 -10.89 8.92 8.85
CA ILE A 65 -10.02 10.05 8.53
C ILE A 65 -10.57 11.35 9.10
N ALA A 66 -11.88 11.60 8.96
CA ALA A 66 -12.54 12.80 9.43
C ALA A 66 -12.52 12.95 10.96
N HIS A 67 -12.60 11.82 11.68
CA HIS A 67 -12.56 11.78 13.15
C HIS A 67 -11.36 12.50 13.76
N PHE A 68 -10.22 12.46 13.09
CA PHE A 68 -8.99 13.11 13.60
C PHE A 68 -9.03 14.65 13.52
N HIS A 69 -9.93 15.24 12.72
CA HIS A 69 -9.92 16.69 12.47
C HIS A 69 -8.51 17.19 12.09
N ASP A 70 -7.78 16.42 11.31
CA ASP A 70 -6.44 16.71 10.85
C ASP A 70 -6.34 16.51 9.33
N ARG A 71 -6.18 17.62 8.60
CA ARG A 71 -6.08 17.58 7.12
C ARG A 71 -4.89 16.76 6.62
N LYS A 72 -3.88 16.54 7.44
CA LYS A 72 -2.68 15.77 7.09
C LYS A 72 -2.96 14.26 7.03
N MET A 73 -4.09 13.80 7.62
CA MET A 73 -4.51 12.41 7.51
C MET A 73 -4.78 11.95 6.07
N SER A 74 -5.07 12.87 5.16
CA SER A 74 -5.25 12.57 3.73
C SER A 74 -3.96 12.66 2.89
N ASN A 75 -2.82 13.02 3.47
CA ASN A 75 -1.56 13.06 2.73
C ASN A 75 -1.08 11.65 2.42
N VAL A 76 -0.57 11.41 1.20
CA VAL A 76 0.19 10.21 0.89
C VAL A 76 1.51 10.28 1.65
N ALA A 77 1.84 9.22 2.37
CA ALA A 77 3.03 9.14 3.20
C ALA A 77 4.15 8.36 2.49
N HIS A 78 3.84 7.18 1.97
CA HIS A 78 4.81 6.33 1.31
C HIS A 78 4.15 5.33 0.37
N PHE A 79 4.99 4.65 -0.41
CA PHE A 79 4.64 3.48 -1.20
C PHE A 79 5.53 2.31 -0.83
N CYS A 80 5.00 1.09 -0.96
CA CYS A 80 5.77 -0.13 -0.75
C CYS A 80 5.45 -1.20 -1.79
N PHE A 81 6.44 -2.08 -2.06
CA PHE A 81 6.21 -3.39 -2.65
C PHE A 81 6.29 -4.47 -1.57
N GLY A 82 5.36 -5.41 -1.59
CA GLY A 82 5.44 -6.67 -0.86
C GLY A 82 6.04 -7.77 -1.74
N PHE A 83 7.00 -8.53 -1.20
CA PHE A 83 7.63 -9.64 -1.92
C PHE A 83 8.00 -10.82 -1.03
N ASN A 84 7.27 -11.01 0.08
CA ASN A 84 7.38 -12.21 0.89
C ASN A 84 6.45 -13.30 0.34
N PRO A 85 6.98 -14.39 -0.25
CA PRO A 85 6.14 -15.45 -0.80
C PRO A 85 5.47 -16.32 0.26
N GLY A 86 5.89 -16.22 1.52
CA GLY A 86 5.29 -16.90 2.67
C GLY A 86 4.17 -16.12 3.34
N ALA A 87 4.01 -14.83 3.03
CA ALA A 87 2.95 -13.99 3.58
C ALA A 87 1.68 -14.05 2.70
N GLY A 88 0.53 -13.80 3.31
CA GLY A 88 -0.76 -13.76 2.62
C GLY A 88 -1.63 -12.62 3.10
N ILE A 89 -2.84 -12.50 2.52
CA ILE A 89 -3.83 -11.52 2.96
C ILE A 89 -4.68 -12.15 4.06
N THR A 90 -4.39 -11.80 5.29
CA THR A 90 -4.97 -12.39 6.51
C THR A 90 -5.82 -11.40 7.32
N GLY A 91 -5.78 -10.12 6.96
CA GLY A 91 -6.33 -9.02 7.74
C GLY A 91 -5.38 -8.50 8.82
N ARG A 92 -4.16 -8.99 8.84
CA ARG A 92 -3.08 -8.48 9.71
C ARG A 92 -2.15 -7.63 8.86
N ILE A 93 -2.24 -6.33 8.97
CA ILE A 93 -1.53 -5.40 8.08
C ILE A 93 -0.02 -5.69 8.01
N LEU A 94 0.63 -6.04 9.13
CA LEU A 94 2.06 -6.36 9.17
C LEU A 94 2.44 -7.59 8.34
N GLU A 95 1.50 -8.47 8.04
CA GLU A 95 1.67 -9.59 7.12
C GLU A 95 1.23 -9.20 5.71
N ASP A 96 0.03 -8.64 5.60
CA ASP A 96 -0.64 -8.34 4.34
C ASP A 96 0.18 -7.38 3.46
N GLU A 97 0.82 -6.37 4.06
CA GLU A 97 1.66 -5.39 3.36
C GLU A 97 2.98 -5.98 2.82
N ARG A 98 3.33 -7.20 3.25
CA ARG A 98 4.52 -7.93 2.83
C ARG A 98 4.23 -9.04 1.84
N ALA A 99 2.96 -9.38 1.65
CA ALA A 99 2.57 -10.45 0.75
C ALA A 99 3.16 -10.24 -0.66
N PHE A 100 3.60 -11.32 -1.29
CA PHE A 100 4.18 -11.22 -2.62
C PHE A 100 3.16 -10.70 -3.63
N GLY A 101 3.57 -9.68 -4.42
CA GLY A 101 2.75 -9.11 -5.47
C GLY A 101 1.66 -8.15 -4.98
N VAL A 102 1.84 -7.52 -3.82
CA VAL A 102 1.00 -6.41 -3.38
C VAL A 102 1.73 -5.09 -3.50
N PHE A 103 0.96 -4.03 -3.68
CA PHE A 103 1.41 -2.66 -3.59
C PHE A 103 0.71 -1.97 -2.43
N VAL A 104 1.46 -1.26 -1.61
CA VAL A 104 0.92 -0.60 -0.42
C VAL A 104 1.08 0.90 -0.55
N THR A 105 0.03 1.61 -0.17
CA THR A 105 0.07 3.07 -0.07
C THR A 105 -0.22 3.48 1.37
N GLY A 106 0.74 4.16 1.99
CA GLY A 106 0.59 4.76 3.31
C GLY A 106 0.00 6.16 3.23
N PHE A 107 -0.85 6.51 4.18
CA PHE A 107 -1.46 7.85 4.31
C PHE A 107 -1.28 8.39 5.73
N GLY A 108 -1.31 9.71 5.87
CA GLY A 108 -1.18 10.37 7.16
C GLY A 108 0.27 10.65 7.56
N SER A 109 0.70 10.15 8.70
CA SER A 109 2.08 10.33 9.20
C SER A 109 3.10 9.60 8.35
N GLN A 110 4.14 10.30 7.94
CA GLN A 110 5.31 9.73 7.30
C GLN A 110 6.41 9.51 8.33
N MET A 111 7.16 8.42 8.21
CA MET A 111 8.33 8.16 9.07
C MET A 111 9.45 9.16 8.79
N ALA A 112 10.12 9.64 9.84
CA ALA A 112 11.24 10.57 9.73
C ALA A 112 12.46 10.02 8.98
N SER A 113 12.55 8.69 8.82
CA SER A 113 13.61 8.02 8.06
C SER A 113 13.49 8.19 6.55
N PHE A 114 12.32 8.51 6.03
CA PHE A 114 12.15 8.82 4.62
C PHE A 114 12.71 10.21 4.34
N LYS A 115 13.60 10.30 3.36
CA LYS A 115 14.12 11.59 2.89
C LYS A 115 13.07 12.21 1.96
N GLY A 116 12.61 13.39 2.29
CA GLY A 116 11.58 14.10 1.53
C GLY A 116 10.70 14.93 2.45
N GLY A 117 9.49 15.24 2.03
CA GLY A 117 8.53 15.95 2.84
C GLY A 117 8.15 15.12 4.06
N PHE A 118 8.53 15.57 5.25
CA PHE A 118 8.12 14.93 6.48
C PHE A 118 6.75 15.49 6.90
N THR A 119 5.75 14.63 6.90
CA THR A 119 4.43 14.95 7.43
C THR A 119 4.20 14.21 8.74
N LEU A 120 3.91 14.96 9.79
CA LEU A 120 3.43 14.42 11.06
C LEU A 120 1.93 14.67 11.15
N ALA A 121 1.15 13.62 10.99
CA ALA A 121 -0.30 13.58 11.18
C ALA A 121 -0.66 12.87 12.49
N LYS A 122 -1.94 12.90 12.88
CA LYS A 122 -2.41 12.26 14.12
C LYS A 122 -2.40 10.74 14.08
N SER A 123 -2.41 10.14 12.89
CA SER A 123 -2.31 8.70 12.70
C SER A 123 -1.65 8.36 11.37
N HIS A 124 -1.47 7.08 11.12
CA HIS A 124 -1.01 6.49 9.88
C HIS A 124 -2.01 5.42 9.43
N ILE A 125 -2.18 5.28 8.13
CA ILE A 125 -3.07 4.29 7.51
C ILE A 125 -2.30 3.60 6.40
N ASP A 126 -2.30 2.29 6.36
CA ASP A 126 -1.81 1.52 5.22
C ASP A 126 -2.97 0.90 4.45
N GLY A 127 -2.91 1.02 3.13
CA GLY A 127 -3.88 0.44 2.22
C GLY A 127 -3.21 -0.46 1.19
N VAL A 128 -3.67 -1.70 1.10
CA VAL A 128 -3.13 -2.75 0.22
C VAL A 128 -3.91 -2.81 -1.08
N THR A 129 -3.20 -2.69 -2.20
CA THR A 129 -3.67 -3.00 -3.55
C THR A 129 -3.13 -4.37 -3.96
N MET A 130 -4.04 -5.30 -4.27
CA MET A 130 -3.67 -6.63 -4.72
C MET A 130 -3.40 -6.64 -6.24
N LYS A 131 -2.45 -7.47 -6.66
CA LYS A 131 -2.13 -7.72 -8.07
C LYS A 131 -2.01 -6.43 -8.92
N PRO A 132 -1.20 -5.45 -8.50
CA PRO A 132 -1.00 -4.22 -9.24
C PRO A 132 -0.29 -4.45 -10.58
N SER A 133 -0.39 -3.46 -11.47
CA SER A 133 0.54 -3.28 -12.58
C SER A 133 1.27 -1.97 -12.37
N VAL A 134 2.61 -2.03 -12.31
CA VAL A 134 3.45 -0.87 -11.99
C VAL A 134 4.41 -0.57 -13.14
N TYR A 135 4.58 0.71 -13.43
CA TYR A 135 5.45 1.21 -14.47
C TYR A 135 6.42 2.25 -13.89
N PHE A 136 7.69 2.17 -14.26
CA PHE A 136 8.69 3.20 -14.00
C PHE A 136 9.19 3.77 -15.32
N ASP A 137 9.06 5.08 -15.52
CA ASP A 137 9.44 5.77 -16.75
C ASP A 137 8.86 5.15 -18.04
N GLY A 138 7.63 4.60 -17.94
CA GLY A 138 6.95 3.91 -19.04
C GLY A 138 7.33 2.43 -19.20
N GLU A 139 8.32 1.93 -18.48
CA GLU A 139 8.70 0.51 -18.47
C GLU A 139 7.88 -0.26 -17.43
N ARG A 140 7.24 -1.34 -17.85
CA ARG A 140 6.44 -2.18 -16.96
C ARG A 140 7.34 -3.05 -16.09
N VAL A 141 7.31 -2.81 -14.79
CA VAL A 141 8.13 -3.55 -13.81
C VAL A 141 7.34 -4.66 -13.11
N GLU A 142 6.03 -4.46 -12.95
CA GLU A 142 5.13 -5.44 -12.35
C GLU A 142 3.84 -5.55 -13.17
N ALA A 143 3.32 -6.75 -13.32
CA ALA A 143 2.11 -7.11 -14.02
C ALA A 143 1.26 -8.06 -13.19
N ASP A 144 0.05 -7.61 -12.80
CA ASP A 144 -0.90 -8.44 -12.05
C ASP A 144 -0.26 -9.10 -10.79
N GLY A 145 0.60 -8.34 -10.10
CA GLY A 145 1.30 -8.80 -8.90
C GLY A 145 2.53 -9.69 -9.17
N SER A 146 3.03 -9.73 -10.41
CA SER A 146 4.25 -10.45 -10.77
C SER A 146 5.28 -9.50 -11.36
N PHE A 147 6.53 -9.57 -10.90
CA PHE A 147 7.61 -8.76 -11.46
C PHE A 147 7.98 -9.28 -12.85
N VAL A 148 7.87 -8.42 -13.86
CA VAL A 148 8.07 -8.75 -15.29
C VAL A 148 9.26 -8.04 -15.91
N HIS A 149 9.94 -7.18 -15.15
CA HIS A 149 11.15 -6.54 -15.62
C HIS A 149 12.29 -7.57 -15.74
N PRO A 150 13.09 -7.60 -16.84
CA PRO A 150 14.11 -8.63 -17.09
C PRO A 150 15.15 -8.81 -15.97
N ARG A 151 15.41 -7.76 -15.20
CA ARG A 151 16.33 -7.83 -14.05
C ARG A 151 15.67 -8.39 -12.79
N LEU A 152 14.34 -8.42 -12.71
CA LEU A 152 13.58 -8.85 -11.53
C LEU A 152 13.03 -10.28 -11.70
N GLU A 153 12.68 -10.70 -12.92
CA GLU A 153 12.15 -12.04 -13.17
C GLU A 153 13.03 -13.18 -12.62
N PRO A 154 14.38 -13.18 -12.80
CA PRO A 154 15.23 -14.23 -12.23
C PRO A 154 15.23 -14.23 -10.69
N LEU A 155 15.15 -13.05 -10.09
CA LEU A 155 15.09 -12.90 -8.63
C LEU A 155 13.75 -13.40 -8.08
N GLN A 156 12.65 -13.10 -8.77
CA GLN A 156 11.33 -13.61 -8.44
C GLN A 156 11.28 -15.15 -8.53
N ALA A 157 11.79 -15.72 -9.62
CA ALA A 157 11.81 -17.18 -9.81
C ALA A 157 12.57 -17.86 -8.68
N ARG A 158 13.71 -17.32 -8.28
CA ARG A 158 14.49 -17.83 -7.14
C ARG A 158 13.70 -17.70 -5.83
N LEU A 159 13.12 -16.52 -5.55
CA LEU A 159 12.37 -16.25 -4.34
C LEU A 159 11.17 -17.21 -4.18
N LEU A 160 10.43 -17.45 -5.27
CA LEU A 160 9.28 -18.35 -5.26
C LEU A 160 9.68 -19.84 -5.13
N SER A 161 10.87 -20.22 -5.63
CA SER A 161 11.40 -21.59 -5.48
C SER A 161 11.87 -21.92 -4.05
N GLU A 162 12.25 -20.92 -3.29
CA GLU A 162 12.69 -21.04 -1.90
C GLU A 162 11.51 -21.00 -0.90
N ARG A 163 10.27 -21.00 -1.39
CA ARG A 163 9.06 -20.96 -0.55
C ARG A 163 9.04 -22.19 0.37
N PRO A 164 8.89 -22.03 1.70
CA PRO A 164 8.71 -23.15 2.60
C PRO A 164 7.49 -23.97 2.14
N THR A 165 7.69 -25.26 1.90
CA THR A 165 6.57 -26.20 1.72
C THR A 165 5.88 -26.31 3.08
N SER A 166 4.64 -25.82 3.18
CA SER A 166 3.76 -25.94 4.35
C SER A 166 3.37 -27.38 4.60
#